data_ec12e2398a65a77145e4401d7052c599
#
_entry.id   ec12e2398a65a77145e4401d7052c599
#
_cell.length_a   1.000
_cell.length_b   1.000
_cell.length_c   1.000
_cell.angle_alpha   90.00
_cell.angle_beta   90.00
_cell.angle_gamma   90.00
#
_symmetry.space_group_name_H-M   'P 1'
#
loop_
_entity.id
_entity.type
_entity.pdbx_description
1 polymer ?
#
loop_
_entity_poly.entity_id
_entity_poly.type
_entity_poly.pdbx_seq_one_letter_code
_entity_poly.pdbx_strand_id
1 'polypeptide(L)'
;QAVVATLTADHIIRPVPAFQEALDEAYRVAEQDPSALVTFGVVPTAPHTGFGYLRRGEPLKGFGSTFTVEEFKEKPDAETAAKYLASGDYWWNSGMFVWRVATLLEQLRDLQPTVYHGVSAVAAEPERLAEIYPTLPRTSVDFAVMEPVSQGRGTAHVTAVRLPVDWYDVGGFAALAEHLPQRDGNAVDGSAVLLDSSGNLVVNRGPDGSLVAVVGLHDTAVVTSGNITLVCPVSQTERIKQLVAEVCQQAGESFA
;
A
#
# COMPACT_ATOMS: atom_id res chain seq x y z
N GLN A 1 -19.27 -14.31 -13.19
CA GLN A 1 -18.47 -14.30 -11.95
C GLN A 1 -17.36 -13.26 -12.12
N ALA A 2 -17.44 -12.15 -11.39
CA ALA A 2 -16.50 -11.05 -11.54
C ALA A 2 -15.14 -11.39 -10.93
N VAL A 3 -14.06 -11.08 -11.65
CA VAL A 3 -12.71 -10.98 -11.14
C VAL A 3 -12.41 -9.51 -10.93
N VAL A 4 -11.83 -9.18 -9.78
CA VAL A 4 -11.48 -7.81 -9.41
C VAL A 4 -10.02 -7.71 -9.00
N ALA A 5 -9.40 -6.56 -9.31
CA ALA A 5 -8.13 -6.17 -8.76
C ALA A 5 -8.35 -5.13 -7.65
N THR A 6 -7.71 -5.34 -6.52
CA THR A 6 -7.60 -4.37 -5.43
C THR A 6 -6.19 -3.81 -5.48
N LEU A 7 -6.08 -2.53 -5.80
CA LEU A 7 -4.80 -1.85 -5.97
C LEU A 7 -4.64 -0.77 -4.90
N THR A 8 -3.41 -0.51 -4.51
CA THR A 8 -3.06 0.60 -3.60
C THR A 8 -3.09 1.94 -4.35
N ALA A 9 -3.47 3.01 -3.66
CA ALA A 9 -3.64 4.33 -4.26
C ALA A 9 -2.38 5.20 -4.22
N ASP A 10 -1.38 4.81 -3.42
CA ASP A 10 -0.23 5.62 -3.01
C ASP A 10 1.13 4.98 -3.35
N HIS A 11 1.15 3.88 -4.10
CA HIS A 11 2.40 3.26 -4.54
C HIS A 11 2.95 3.89 -5.82
N ILE A 12 4.26 4.00 -5.91
CA ILE A 12 4.96 4.33 -7.15
C ILE A 12 5.50 3.03 -7.77
N ILE A 13 5.11 2.76 -9.02
CA ILE A 13 5.47 1.53 -9.74
C ILE A 13 6.05 1.90 -11.11
N ARG A 14 7.27 1.47 -11.39
CA ARG A 14 7.97 1.72 -12.67
C ARG A 14 8.76 0.50 -13.12
N PRO A 15 8.79 0.18 -14.43
CA PRO A 15 8.02 0.80 -15.50
C PRO A 15 6.57 0.29 -15.54
N VAL A 16 5.64 1.15 -15.94
CA VAL A 16 4.20 0.83 -16.02
C VAL A 16 3.89 -0.39 -16.90
N PRO A 17 4.52 -0.58 -18.09
CA PRO A 17 4.24 -1.77 -18.90
C PRO A 17 4.50 -3.11 -18.19
N ALA A 18 5.57 -3.21 -17.39
CA ALA A 18 5.85 -4.44 -16.64
C ALA A 18 4.80 -4.71 -15.56
N PHE A 19 4.25 -3.66 -14.94
CA PHE A 19 3.12 -3.78 -14.03
C PHE A 19 1.84 -4.26 -14.75
N GLN A 20 1.56 -3.70 -15.93
CA GLN A 20 0.40 -4.11 -16.74
C GLN A 20 0.49 -5.58 -17.16
N GLU A 21 1.65 -6.05 -17.60
CA GLU A 21 1.88 -7.46 -17.95
C GLU A 21 1.66 -8.39 -16.74
N ALA A 22 2.16 -8.01 -15.56
CA ALA A 22 1.95 -8.77 -14.33
C ALA A 22 0.46 -8.78 -13.91
N LEU A 23 -0.22 -7.66 -14.07
CA LEU A 23 -1.66 -7.55 -13.78
C LEU A 23 -2.49 -8.42 -14.72
N ASP A 24 -2.18 -8.42 -16.01
CA ASP A 24 -2.84 -9.29 -17.01
C ASP A 24 -2.60 -10.78 -16.70
N GLU A 25 -1.39 -11.14 -16.25
CA GLU A 25 -1.12 -12.50 -15.79
C GLU A 25 -1.93 -12.87 -14.55
N ALA A 26 -2.03 -11.98 -13.57
CA ALA A 26 -2.83 -12.19 -12.36
C ALA A 26 -4.32 -12.39 -12.67
N TYR A 27 -4.89 -11.62 -13.60
CA TYR A 27 -6.25 -11.83 -14.06
C TYR A 27 -6.44 -13.20 -14.70
N ARG A 28 -5.52 -13.63 -15.58
CA ARG A 28 -5.58 -14.96 -16.22
C ARG A 28 -5.51 -16.07 -15.17
N VAL A 29 -4.68 -15.94 -14.12
CA VAL A 29 -4.62 -16.90 -13.02
C VAL A 29 -5.97 -17.00 -12.32
N ALA A 30 -6.54 -15.88 -11.88
CA ALA A 30 -7.82 -15.85 -11.18
C ALA A 30 -9.01 -16.33 -12.04
N GLU A 31 -8.92 -16.20 -13.37
CA GLU A 31 -9.92 -16.70 -14.32
C GLU A 31 -9.81 -18.20 -14.54
N GLN A 32 -8.59 -18.77 -14.57
CA GLN A 32 -8.37 -20.18 -14.85
C GLN A 32 -8.43 -21.02 -13.55
N ASP A 33 -8.04 -20.44 -12.41
CA ASP A 33 -8.11 -21.07 -11.11
C ASP A 33 -9.03 -20.28 -10.18
N PRO A 34 -10.29 -20.69 -10.05
CA PRO A 34 -11.28 -19.99 -9.22
C PRO A 34 -10.92 -19.92 -7.75
N SER A 35 -10.06 -20.79 -7.24
CA SER A 35 -9.63 -20.84 -5.84
C SER A 35 -8.36 -20.06 -5.55
N ALA A 36 -7.71 -19.49 -6.56
CA ALA A 36 -6.53 -18.67 -6.39
C ALA A 36 -6.87 -17.29 -5.79
N LEU A 37 -6.16 -16.91 -4.74
CA LEU A 37 -6.03 -15.55 -4.24
C LEU A 37 -4.65 -15.06 -4.72
N VAL A 38 -4.65 -14.21 -5.74
CA VAL A 38 -3.42 -13.77 -6.41
C VAL A 38 -2.92 -12.49 -5.76
N THR A 39 -1.62 -12.44 -5.43
CA THR A 39 -0.92 -11.23 -5.04
C THR A 39 0.30 -10.99 -5.93
N PHE A 40 1.04 -9.92 -5.69
CA PHE A 40 2.27 -9.59 -6.43
C PHE A 40 3.46 -9.58 -5.49
N GLY A 41 4.50 -10.32 -5.88
CA GLY A 41 5.73 -10.46 -5.12
C GLY A 41 6.85 -9.59 -5.68
N VAL A 42 7.38 -8.69 -4.86
CA VAL A 42 8.53 -7.81 -5.16
C VAL A 42 9.78 -8.38 -4.52
N VAL A 43 10.89 -8.40 -5.26
CA VAL A 43 12.17 -8.90 -4.73
C VAL A 43 12.68 -7.97 -3.62
N PRO A 44 12.91 -8.47 -2.40
CA PRO A 44 13.37 -7.64 -1.29
C PRO A 44 14.77 -7.10 -1.52
N THR A 45 14.97 -5.84 -1.16
CA THR A 45 16.30 -5.18 -1.17
C THR A 45 16.82 -4.87 0.23
N ALA A 46 15.96 -4.96 1.25
CA ALA A 46 16.28 -4.70 2.64
C ALA A 46 15.38 -5.53 3.59
N PRO A 47 15.73 -5.74 4.87
CA PRO A 47 14.91 -6.48 5.83
C PRO A 47 13.81 -5.58 6.43
N HIS A 48 12.86 -5.15 5.61
CA HIS A 48 11.82 -4.21 6.00
C HIS A 48 10.76 -4.87 6.88
N THR A 49 10.48 -4.32 8.06
CA THR A 49 9.49 -4.88 9.01
C THR A 49 8.06 -4.36 8.79
N GLY A 50 7.89 -3.36 7.95
CA GLY A 50 6.59 -2.78 7.60
C GLY A 50 5.83 -3.53 6.52
N PHE A 51 6.48 -4.48 5.83
CA PHE A 51 5.89 -5.23 4.72
C PHE A 51 5.55 -6.67 5.10
N GLY A 52 4.61 -7.26 4.36
CA GLY A 52 4.39 -8.69 4.35
C GLY A 52 5.45 -9.42 3.50
N TYR A 53 5.69 -10.67 3.81
CA TYR A 53 6.63 -11.54 3.11
C TYR A 53 5.92 -12.79 2.58
N LEU A 54 6.26 -13.17 1.35
CA LEU A 54 5.73 -14.32 0.63
C LEU A 54 6.86 -15.31 0.39
N ARG A 55 6.81 -16.51 0.97
CA ARG A 55 7.73 -17.58 0.61
C ARG A 55 7.31 -18.16 -0.72
N ARG A 56 8.20 -18.05 -1.70
CA ARG A 56 7.99 -18.54 -3.05
C ARG A 56 8.07 -20.08 -3.05
N GLY A 57 7.02 -20.72 -3.58
CA GLY A 57 6.98 -22.14 -3.85
C GLY A 57 7.26 -22.47 -5.32
N GLU A 58 6.58 -23.49 -5.85
CA GLU A 58 6.76 -23.99 -7.20
C GLU A 58 6.15 -23.05 -8.27
N PRO A 59 6.75 -23.00 -9.47
CA PRO A 59 6.17 -22.30 -10.60
C PRO A 59 4.79 -22.86 -10.98
N LEU A 60 3.83 -21.98 -11.21
CA LEU A 60 2.50 -22.39 -11.65
C LEU A 60 2.51 -22.75 -13.14
N LYS A 61 2.10 -23.99 -13.49
CA LYS A 61 2.12 -24.47 -14.87
C LYS A 61 1.23 -23.60 -15.78
N GLY A 62 1.78 -23.22 -16.93
CA GLY A 62 1.06 -22.41 -17.93
C GLY A 62 1.17 -20.89 -17.72
N PHE A 63 1.90 -20.46 -16.68
CA PHE A 63 2.14 -19.05 -16.37
C PHE A 63 3.65 -18.78 -16.28
N GLY A 64 4.07 -17.60 -16.80
CA GLY A 64 5.49 -17.28 -16.93
C GLY A 64 6.15 -16.78 -15.65
N SER A 65 5.39 -16.07 -14.83
CA SER A 65 5.90 -15.35 -13.67
C SER A 65 5.14 -15.65 -12.38
N THR A 66 4.24 -16.64 -12.38
CA THR A 66 3.40 -17.00 -11.23
C THR A 66 3.94 -18.21 -10.50
N PHE A 67 3.88 -18.15 -9.18
CA PHE A 67 4.35 -19.20 -8.26
C PHE A 67 3.29 -19.46 -7.18
N THR A 68 3.28 -20.67 -6.63
CA THR A 68 2.56 -20.93 -5.39
C THR A 68 3.23 -20.20 -4.23
N VAL A 69 2.47 -19.85 -3.20
CA VAL A 69 2.97 -19.25 -1.96
C VAL A 69 2.89 -20.30 -0.86
N GLU A 70 4.06 -20.68 -0.32
CA GLU A 70 4.16 -21.66 0.76
C GLU A 70 3.90 -21.04 2.13
N GLU A 71 4.21 -19.76 2.28
CA GLU A 71 4.02 -19.01 3.52
C GLU A 71 3.74 -17.54 3.19
N PHE A 72 2.76 -16.97 3.86
CA PHE A 72 2.52 -15.53 3.90
C PHE A 72 2.70 -15.07 5.33
N LYS A 73 3.61 -14.13 5.57
CA LYS A 73 3.86 -13.55 6.89
C LYS A 73 3.78 -12.05 6.86
N GLU A 74 2.77 -11.51 7.52
CA GLU A 74 2.57 -10.07 7.60
C GLU A 74 3.42 -9.45 8.71
N LYS A 75 4.20 -8.43 8.37
CA LYS A 75 4.99 -7.57 9.26
C LYS A 75 5.81 -8.36 10.30
N PRO A 76 6.80 -9.16 9.85
CA PRO A 76 7.65 -9.93 10.75
C PRO A 76 8.52 -8.99 11.62
N ASP A 77 9.07 -9.54 12.71
CA ASP A 77 10.11 -8.83 13.46
C ASP A 77 11.42 -8.69 12.65
N ALA A 78 12.32 -7.84 13.14
CA ALA A 78 13.56 -7.51 12.43
C ALA A 78 14.49 -8.72 12.21
N GLU A 79 14.54 -9.66 13.17
CA GLU A 79 15.36 -10.86 13.07
C GLU A 79 14.80 -11.80 11.97
N THR A 80 13.48 -11.97 11.95
CA THR A 80 12.78 -12.79 10.95
C THR A 80 12.91 -12.16 9.56
N ALA A 81 12.71 -10.84 9.42
CA ALA A 81 12.88 -10.14 8.15
C ALA A 81 14.30 -10.27 7.60
N ALA A 82 15.34 -10.20 8.45
CA ALA A 82 16.72 -10.40 8.05
C ALA A 82 16.99 -11.85 7.56
N LYS A 83 16.39 -12.85 8.22
CA LYS A 83 16.46 -14.25 7.79
C LYS A 83 15.79 -14.47 6.42
N TYR A 84 14.63 -13.87 6.20
CA TYR A 84 13.90 -13.94 4.94
C TYR A 84 14.70 -13.32 3.78
N LEU A 85 15.28 -12.14 4.01
CA LEU A 85 16.15 -11.51 3.01
C LEU A 85 17.37 -12.38 2.69
N ALA A 86 18.04 -12.92 3.71
CA ALA A 86 19.26 -13.72 3.54
C ALA A 86 19.01 -15.06 2.82
N SER A 87 17.81 -15.64 2.94
CA SER A 87 17.45 -16.91 2.28
C SER A 87 17.33 -16.76 0.76
N GLY A 88 16.88 -15.60 0.26
CA GLY A 88 16.55 -15.37 -1.14
C GLY A 88 15.26 -16.03 -1.62
N ASP A 89 14.52 -16.69 -0.74
CA ASP A 89 13.29 -17.43 -1.08
C ASP A 89 12.01 -16.62 -0.91
N TYR A 90 12.13 -15.45 -0.32
CA TYR A 90 10.99 -14.60 -0.01
C TYR A 90 10.90 -13.38 -0.92
N TRP A 91 9.67 -12.96 -1.18
CA TRP A 91 9.32 -11.69 -1.81
C TRP A 91 8.56 -10.81 -0.81
N TRP A 92 8.62 -9.51 -0.98
CA TRP A 92 7.67 -8.61 -0.32
C TRP A 92 6.29 -8.75 -0.94
N ASN A 93 5.25 -8.78 -0.10
CA ASN A 93 3.88 -8.61 -0.53
C ASN A 93 3.63 -7.15 -0.89
N SER A 94 3.17 -6.91 -2.11
CA SER A 94 2.89 -5.53 -2.57
C SER A 94 1.61 -4.93 -1.99
N GLY A 95 0.77 -5.70 -1.30
CA GLY A 95 -0.55 -5.26 -0.84
C GLY A 95 -1.58 -5.08 -1.96
N MET A 96 -1.29 -5.58 -3.15
CA MET A 96 -2.20 -5.58 -4.30
C MET A 96 -2.66 -7.01 -4.58
N PHE A 97 -3.93 -7.16 -4.96
CA PHE A 97 -4.55 -8.49 -5.08
C PHE A 97 -5.47 -8.58 -6.29
N VAL A 98 -5.57 -9.80 -6.84
CA VAL A 98 -6.55 -10.15 -7.87
C VAL A 98 -7.23 -11.46 -7.48
N TRP A 99 -8.55 -11.48 -7.48
CA TRP A 99 -9.34 -12.65 -7.10
C TRP A 99 -10.74 -12.64 -7.71
N ARG A 100 -11.38 -13.78 -7.69
CA ARG A 100 -12.83 -13.82 -7.88
C ARG A 100 -13.53 -13.30 -6.64
N VAL A 101 -14.49 -12.43 -6.83
CA VAL A 101 -15.30 -11.87 -5.72
C VAL A 101 -15.94 -12.98 -4.90
N ALA A 102 -16.48 -14.02 -5.55
CA ALA A 102 -17.10 -15.14 -4.86
C ALA A 102 -16.11 -15.88 -3.93
N THR A 103 -14.87 -16.08 -4.37
CA THR A 103 -13.82 -16.76 -3.59
C THR A 103 -13.44 -15.93 -2.37
N LEU A 104 -13.21 -14.62 -2.54
CA LEU A 104 -12.92 -13.75 -1.39
C LEU A 104 -14.06 -13.76 -0.37
N LEU A 105 -15.32 -13.64 -0.83
CA LEU A 105 -16.48 -13.65 0.07
C LEU A 105 -16.65 -14.98 0.80
N GLU A 106 -16.33 -16.10 0.15
CA GLU A 106 -16.32 -17.42 0.79
C GLU A 106 -15.26 -17.49 1.89
N GLN A 107 -14.03 -17.06 1.62
CA GLN A 107 -12.98 -17.01 2.65
C GLN A 107 -13.34 -16.08 3.80
N LEU A 108 -13.94 -14.90 3.53
CA LEU A 108 -14.42 -14.00 4.58
C LEU A 108 -15.52 -14.63 5.42
N ARG A 109 -16.47 -15.36 4.80
CA ARG A 109 -17.53 -16.06 5.53
C ARG A 109 -16.95 -17.08 6.51
N ASP A 110 -15.93 -17.83 6.08
CA ASP A 110 -15.38 -18.95 6.83
C ASP A 110 -14.34 -18.50 7.87
N LEU A 111 -13.52 -17.48 7.55
CA LEU A 111 -12.43 -17.00 8.40
C LEU A 111 -12.80 -15.78 9.24
N GLN A 112 -13.73 -14.95 8.77
CA GLN A 112 -14.11 -13.67 9.38
C GLN A 112 -15.64 -13.47 9.32
N PRO A 113 -16.45 -14.35 9.94
CA PRO A 113 -17.91 -14.31 9.79
C PRO A 113 -18.54 -12.98 10.21
N THR A 114 -18.00 -12.31 11.24
CA THR A 114 -18.50 -10.99 11.68
C THR A 114 -18.33 -9.94 10.57
N VAL A 115 -17.17 -9.91 9.90
CA VAL A 115 -16.91 -9.00 8.78
C VAL A 115 -17.82 -9.34 7.61
N TYR A 116 -17.92 -10.63 7.25
CA TYR A 116 -18.77 -11.09 6.15
C TYR A 116 -20.24 -10.68 6.34
N HIS A 117 -20.81 -10.92 7.53
CA HIS A 117 -22.20 -10.55 7.81
C HIS A 117 -22.40 -9.03 7.80
N GLY A 118 -21.46 -8.27 8.36
CA GLY A 118 -21.54 -6.82 8.37
C GLY A 118 -21.49 -6.21 6.96
N VAL A 119 -20.52 -6.61 6.13
CA VAL A 119 -20.45 -6.09 4.74
C VAL A 119 -21.64 -6.57 3.89
N SER A 120 -22.16 -7.77 4.14
CA SER A 120 -23.37 -8.26 3.47
C SER A 120 -24.61 -7.45 3.84
N ALA A 121 -24.75 -7.08 5.12
CA ALA A 121 -25.84 -6.22 5.58
C ALA A 121 -25.74 -4.80 4.98
N VAL A 122 -24.54 -4.22 4.92
CA VAL A 122 -24.30 -2.93 4.24
C VAL A 122 -24.60 -3.02 2.74
N ALA A 123 -24.24 -4.12 2.09
CA ALA A 123 -24.53 -4.31 0.67
C ALA A 123 -26.04 -4.41 0.39
N ALA A 124 -26.81 -4.98 1.31
CA ALA A 124 -28.28 -5.06 1.22
C ALA A 124 -28.96 -3.71 1.54
N GLU A 125 -28.44 -2.95 2.50
CA GLU A 125 -28.96 -1.68 3.01
C GLU A 125 -27.82 -0.65 3.13
N PRO A 126 -27.37 0.00 2.00
CA PRO A 126 -26.22 0.89 1.98
C PRO A 126 -26.30 2.09 2.93
N GLU A 127 -27.51 2.53 3.26
CA GLU A 127 -27.76 3.62 4.22
C GLU A 127 -27.33 3.27 5.65
N ARG A 128 -27.17 2.00 5.98
CA ARG A 128 -26.68 1.52 7.29
C ARG A 128 -25.16 1.49 7.40
N LEU A 129 -24.41 1.93 6.39
CA LEU A 129 -22.95 1.92 6.42
C LEU A 129 -22.37 2.61 7.67
N ALA A 130 -22.87 3.80 8.00
CA ALA A 130 -22.39 4.58 9.14
C ALA A 130 -22.70 3.92 10.50
N GLU A 131 -23.75 3.10 10.58
CA GLU A 131 -24.12 2.31 11.77
C GLU A 131 -23.24 1.06 11.91
N ILE A 132 -23.11 0.29 10.82
CA ILE A 132 -22.54 -1.06 10.85
C ILE A 132 -21.01 -1.01 10.77
N TYR A 133 -20.44 -0.23 9.83
CA TYR A 133 -19.00 -0.27 9.54
C TYR A 133 -18.11 0.02 10.75
N PRO A 134 -18.42 0.98 11.64
CA PRO A 134 -17.61 1.24 12.83
C PRO A 134 -17.59 0.10 13.85
N THR A 135 -18.55 -0.84 13.78
CA THR A 135 -18.65 -1.97 14.70
C THR A 135 -17.83 -3.18 14.25
N LEU A 136 -17.36 -3.19 13.00
CA LEU A 136 -16.61 -4.31 12.46
C LEU A 136 -15.17 -4.35 13.00
N PRO A 137 -14.59 -5.56 13.13
CA PRO A 137 -13.19 -5.72 13.49
C PRO A 137 -12.27 -4.93 12.54
N ARG A 138 -11.32 -4.18 13.10
CA ARG A 138 -10.31 -3.46 12.33
C ARG A 138 -9.17 -4.41 11.99
N THR A 139 -9.19 -4.98 10.80
CA THR A 139 -8.17 -5.91 10.31
C THR A 139 -7.94 -5.69 8.82
N SER A 140 -6.70 -5.91 8.34
CA SER A 140 -6.42 -5.92 6.91
C SER A 140 -6.78 -7.28 6.30
N VAL A 141 -6.96 -7.32 4.98
CA VAL A 141 -7.20 -8.57 4.24
C VAL A 141 -6.02 -9.53 4.36
N ASP A 142 -4.81 -8.99 4.55
CA ASP A 142 -3.58 -9.77 4.75
C ASP A 142 -3.70 -10.65 5.99
N PHE A 143 -4.05 -10.08 7.15
CA PHE A 143 -4.27 -10.82 8.39
C PHE A 143 -5.58 -11.62 8.40
N ALA A 144 -6.62 -11.06 7.79
CA ALA A 144 -7.95 -11.66 7.83
C ALA A 144 -8.09 -12.89 6.94
N VAL A 145 -7.42 -12.89 5.79
CA VAL A 145 -7.59 -13.90 4.72
C VAL A 145 -6.26 -14.47 4.23
N MET A 146 -5.32 -13.62 3.79
CA MET A 146 -4.14 -14.10 3.04
C MET A 146 -3.20 -14.96 3.91
N GLU A 147 -2.83 -14.51 5.10
CA GLU A 147 -1.99 -15.27 6.02
C GLU A 147 -2.69 -16.59 6.47
N PRO A 148 -3.96 -16.58 6.93
CA PRO A 148 -4.68 -17.81 7.23
C PRO A 148 -4.78 -18.80 6.08
N VAL A 149 -5.08 -18.33 4.87
CA VAL A 149 -5.19 -19.22 3.69
C VAL A 149 -3.84 -19.83 3.34
N SER A 150 -2.74 -19.08 3.42
CA SER A 150 -1.39 -19.63 3.20
C SER A 150 -1.01 -20.73 4.20
N GLN A 151 -1.63 -20.72 5.39
CA GLN A 151 -1.48 -21.74 6.43
C GLN A 151 -2.44 -22.93 6.25
N GLY A 152 -3.13 -23.03 5.11
CA GLY A 152 -4.06 -24.10 4.79
C GLY A 152 -5.44 -23.98 5.44
N ARG A 153 -5.81 -22.79 5.94
CA ARG A 153 -7.17 -22.52 6.43
C ARG A 153 -8.05 -22.03 5.27
N GLY A 154 -9.31 -22.44 5.28
CA GLY A 154 -10.25 -22.14 4.19
C GLY A 154 -10.12 -23.10 3.01
N THR A 155 -10.69 -22.73 1.88
CA THR A 155 -10.80 -23.55 0.65
C THR A 155 -9.97 -23.02 -0.50
N ALA A 156 -9.44 -21.80 -0.36
CA ALA A 156 -8.60 -21.14 -1.35
C ALA A 156 -7.10 -21.41 -1.10
N HIS A 157 -6.26 -20.96 -2.03
CA HIS A 157 -4.81 -20.93 -1.87
C HIS A 157 -4.22 -19.62 -2.40
N VAL A 158 -3.03 -19.26 -1.91
CA VAL A 158 -2.34 -18.04 -2.32
C VAL A 158 -1.36 -18.35 -3.45
N THR A 159 -1.39 -17.51 -4.49
CA THR A 159 -0.38 -17.47 -5.55
C THR A 159 0.22 -16.08 -5.66
N ALA A 160 1.45 -15.98 -6.14
CA ALA A 160 2.11 -14.70 -6.34
C ALA A 160 2.65 -14.58 -7.76
N VAL A 161 2.30 -13.49 -8.43
CA VAL A 161 2.93 -13.07 -9.69
C VAL A 161 4.18 -12.26 -9.34
N ARG A 162 5.34 -12.65 -9.88
CA ARG A 162 6.56 -11.87 -9.74
C ARG A 162 6.36 -10.50 -10.38
N LEU A 163 6.68 -9.44 -9.64
CA LEU A 163 6.60 -8.06 -10.09
C LEU A 163 8.01 -7.47 -10.30
N PRO A 164 8.53 -7.49 -11.55
CA PRO A 164 9.89 -7.04 -11.86
C PRO A 164 9.93 -5.53 -12.11
N VAL A 165 9.64 -4.75 -11.08
CA VAL A 165 9.52 -3.28 -11.15
C VAL A 165 10.26 -2.63 -10.00
N ASP A 166 10.55 -1.34 -10.15
CA ASP A 166 10.83 -0.47 -9.01
C ASP A 166 9.50 -0.17 -8.33
N TRP A 167 9.37 -0.67 -7.11
CA TRP A 167 8.15 -0.53 -6.31
C TRP A 167 8.47 0.20 -5.01
N TYR A 168 7.70 1.25 -4.74
CA TYR A 168 7.85 2.07 -3.56
C TYR A 168 6.50 2.28 -2.90
N ASP A 169 6.40 1.83 -1.64
CA ASP A 169 5.31 2.17 -0.73
C ASP A 169 5.61 3.56 -0.17
N VAL A 170 4.95 4.59 -0.74
CA VAL A 170 5.15 5.98 -0.34
C VAL A 170 4.35 6.28 0.92
N GLY A 171 4.73 5.63 2.02
CA GLY A 171 4.05 5.75 3.31
C GLY A 171 4.24 7.11 4.03
N GLY A 172 5.00 8.04 3.45
CA GLY A 172 5.24 9.34 4.06
C GLY A 172 6.01 10.33 3.17
N PHE A 173 6.12 11.57 3.65
CA PHE A 173 6.76 12.65 2.90
C PHE A 173 8.26 12.44 2.63
N ALA A 174 8.98 11.75 3.53
CA ALA A 174 10.40 11.43 3.30
C ALA A 174 10.56 10.52 2.09
N ALA A 175 9.76 9.45 2.00
CA ALA A 175 9.75 8.55 0.84
C ALA A 175 9.28 9.28 -0.43
N LEU A 176 8.29 10.17 -0.34
CA LEU A 176 7.84 10.97 -1.46
C LEU A 176 8.97 11.86 -2.02
N ALA A 177 9.80 12.47 -1.15
CA ALA A 177 10.89 13.35 -1.56
C ALA A 177 11.90 12.67 -2.48
N GLU A 178 12.16 11.36 -2.29
CA GLU A 178 13.10 10.59 -3.11
C GLU A 178 12.63 10.43 -4.57
N HIS A 179 11.32 10.60 -4.82
CA HIS A 179 10.70 10.35 -6.12
C HIS A 179 10.25 11.61 -6.86
N LEU A 180 10.39 12.77 -6.21
CA LEU A 180 10.06 14.06 -6.82
C LEU A 180 11.24 14.64 -7.61
N PRO A 181 10.95 15.57 -8.57
CA PRO A 181 12.00 16.28 -9.28
C PRO A 181 12.96 17.00 -8.32
N GLN A 182 14.26 16.80 -8.52
CA GLN A 182 15.29 17.44 -7.72
C GLN A 182 15.71 18.77 -8.34
N ARG A 183 15.75 19.85 -7.54
CA ARG A 183 16.22 21.19 -7.93
C ARG A 183 17.18 21.69 -6.86
N ASP A 184 18.45 21.89 -7.20
CA ASP A 184 19.49 22.42 -6.31
C ASP A 184 19.53 21.74 -4.92
N GLY A 185 19.43 20.38 -4.92
CA GLY A 185 19.42 19.58 -3.71
C GLY A 185 18.13 19.61 -2.90
N ASN A 186 17.02 20.02 -3.51
CA ASN A 186 15.67 19.99 -2.91
C ASN A 186 14.70 19.21 -3.78
N ALA A 187 13.79 18.47 -3.17
CA ALA A 187 12.67 17.79 -3.84
C ALA A 187 11.51 18.78 -4.02
N VAL A 188 11.12 19.07 -5.26
CA VAL A 188 10.14 20.15 -5.54
C VAL A 188 9.04 19.66 -6.48
N ASP A 189 7.79 19.80 -6.04
CA ASP A 189 6.60 19.60 -6.84
C ASP A 189 5.70 20.82 -6.79
N GLY A 190 5.45 21.44 -7.93
CA GLY A 190 4.72 22.68 -8.09
C GLY A 190 5.60 23.93 -8.17
N SER A 191 4.97 25.11 -8.08
CA SER A 191 5.65 26.41 -8.19
C SER A 191 6.37 26.75 -6.90
N ALA A 192 7.70 26.78 -6.93
CA ALA A 192 8.53 27.15 -5.79
C ALA A 192 9.80 27.90 -6.24
N VAL A 193 10.27 28.82 -5.39
CA VAL A 193 11.56 29.50 -5.46
C VAL A 193 12.30 29.28 -4.15
N LEU A 194 13.53 28.77 -4.25
CA LEU A 194 14.36 28.48 -3.09
C LEU A 194 15.68 29.28 -3.20
N LEU A 195 16.09 29.90 -2.11
CA LEU A 195 17.34 30.63 -1.97
C LEU A 195 18.10 30.08 -0.76
N ASP A 196 19.39 29.75 -0.92
CA ASP A 196 20.26 29.25 0.16
C ASP A 196 19.63 28.10 0.96
N SER A 197 19.01 27.14 0.28
CA SER A 197 18.19 26.08 0.87
C SER A 197 18.54 24.72 0.27
N SER A 198 18.58 23.67 1.10
CA SER A 198 18.92 22.30 0.65
C SER A 198 18.26 21.22 1.49
N GLY A 199 18.09 20.00 0.95
CA GLY A 199 17.48 18.87 1.66
C GLY A 199 15.98 19.03 1.92
N ASN A 200 15.35 20.03 1.31
CA ASN A 200 13.94 20.31 1.56
C ASN A 200 13.02 19.50 0.64
N LEU A 201 11.84 19.20 1.15
CA LEU A 201 10.69 18.77 0.38
C LEU A 201 9.72 19.94 0.26
N VAL A 202 9.47 20.41 -0.96
CA VAL A 202 8.49 21.48 -1.21
C VAL A 202 7.41 20.95 -2.15
N VAL A 203 6.18 20.87 -1.66
CA VAL A 203 5.01 20.48 -2.46
C VAL A 203 4.02 21.62 -2.44
N ASN A 204 3.72 22.19 -3.60
CA ASN A 204 2.76 23.26 -3.74
C ASN A 204 1.53 22.80 -4.53
N ARG A 205 0.46 22.50 -3.81
CA ARG A 205 -0.88 22.18 -4.30
C ARG A 205 -1.90 23.24 -3.81
N GLY A 206 -1.41 24.47 -3.62
CA GLY A 206 -2.26 25.63 -3.33
C GLY A 206 -3.13 26.04 -4.51
N PRO A 207 -3.95 27.10 -4.36
CA PRO A 207 -4.77 27.64 -5.44
C PRO A 207 -3.94 28.04 -6.68
N ASP A 208 -4.60 28.13 -7.82
CA ASP A 208 -3.96 28.56 -9.07
C ASP A 208 -3.19 29.86 -8.90
N GLY A 209 -1.94 29.88 -9.38
CA GLY A 209 -1.04 31.02 -9.24
C GLY A 209 -0.33 31.13 -7.89
N SER A 210 -0.53 30.19 -6.96
CA SER A 210 0.23 30.17 -5.71
C SER A 210 1.72 29.88 -5.95
N LEU A 211 2.57 30.51 -5.14
CA LEU A 211 4.03 30.33 -5.14
C LEU A 211 4.52 30.11 -3.72
N VAL A 212 5.33 29.08 -3.52
CA VAL A 212 6.07 28.87 -2.28
C VAL A 212 7.46 29.46 -2.43
N ALA A 213 7.83 30.41 -1.58
CA ALA A 213 9.16 31.00 -1.53
C ALA A 213 9.86 30.58 -0.22
N VAL A 214 11.07 30.03 -0.34
CA VAL A 214 11.85 29.50 0.77
C VAL A 214 13.24 30.11 0.76
N VAL A 215 13.73 30.53 1.93
CA VAL A 215 15.09 31.08 2.09
C VAL A 215 15.73 30.50 3.34
N GLY A 216 16.97 29.98 3.20
CA GLY A 216 17.80 29.54 4.32
C GLY A 216 17.27 28.33 5.09
N LEU A 217 16.35 27.51 4.52
CA LEU A 217 15.85 26.30 5.16
C LEU A 217 16.64 25.06 4.71
N HIS A 218 16.81 24.15 5.66
CA HIS A 218 17.46 22.86 5.42
C HIS A 218 16.59 21.74 6.01
N ASP A 219 16.58 20.57 5.35
CA ASP A 219 15.91 19.34 5.78
C ASP A 219 14.47 19.57 6.27
N THR A 220 13.75 20.46 5.60
CA THR A 220 12.40 20.91 5.99
C THR A 220 11.38 20.52 4.91
N ALA A 221 10.25 19.94 5.34
CA ALA A 221 9.08 19.74 4.51
C ALA A 221 8.18 20.99 4.57
N VAL A 222 7.87 21.57 3.40
CA VAL A 222 6.90 22.65 3.19
C VAL A 222 5.86 22.15 2.22
N VAL A 223 4.66 21.87 2.70
CA VAL A 223 3.58 21.28 1.90
C VAL A 223 2.36 22.16 1.97
N THR A 224 1.97 22.72 0.83
CA THR A 224 0.74 23.50 0.69
C THR A 224 -0.31 22.69 -0.07
N SER A 225 -1.49 22.55 0.50
CA SER A 225 -2.66 21.92 -0.12
C SER A 225 -3.90 22.78 0.14
N GLY A 226 -4.53 23.27 -0.94
CA GLY A 226 -5.62 24.23 -0.80
C GLY A 226 -5.19 25.45 0.00
N ASN A 227 -5.83 25.69 1.14
CA ASN A 227 -5.57 26.81 2.05
C ASN A 227 -4.73 26.42 3.30
N ILE A 228 -4.18 25.21 3.32
CA ILE A 228 -3.40 24.70 4.45
C ILE A 228 -1.93 24.63 4.03
N THR A 229 -1.05 25.06 4.92
CA THR A 229 0.39 24.90 4.76
C THR A 229 0.98 24.20 5.98
N LEU A 230 1.61 23.06 5.75
CA LEU A 230 2.41 22.33 6.71
C LEU A 230 3.87 22.75 6.58
N VAL A 231 4.53 23.01 7.71
CA VAL A 231 5.98 23.18 7.78
C VAL A 231 6.51 22.36 8.95
N CYS A 232 7.43 21.44 8.69
CA CYS A 232 8.10 20.65 9.75
C CYS A 232 9.45 20.13 9.25
N PRO A 233 10.39 19.79 10.15
CA PRO A 233 11.57 19.02 9.76
C PRO A 233 11.18 17.72 9.05
N VAL A 234 11.90 17.31 8.00
CA VAL A 234 11.63 16.03 7.28
C VAL A 234 11.64 14.85 8.25
N SER A 235 12.53 14.87 9.25
CA SER A 235 12.62 13.84 10.30
C SER A 235 11.41 13.76 11.24
N GLN A 236 10.48 14.73 11.19
CA GLN A 236 9.28 14.78 12.04
C GLN A 236 7.98 14.49 11.28
N THR A 237 8.07 14.15 10.01
CA THR A 237 6.88 13.95 9.14
C THR A 237 5.98 12.81 9.61
N GLU A 238 6.49 11.81 10.33
CA GLU A 238 5.66 10.75 10.92
C GLU A 238 4.69 11.24 12.01
N ARG A 239 4.95 12.43 12.59
CA ARG A 239 4.09 13.04 13.61
C ARG A 239 2.89 13.79 13.06
N ILE A 240 2.73 13.85 11.75
CA ILE A 240 1.64 14.60 11.09
C ILE A 240 0.26 14.07 11.54
N LYS A 241 0.10 12.76 11.76
CA LYS A 241 -1.15 12.21 12.32
C LYS A 241 -1.53 12.82 13.66
N GLN A 242 -0.53 13.05 14.54
CA GLN A 242 -0.74 13.72 15.81
C GLN A 242 -1.12 15.19 15.61
N LEU A 243 -0.41 15.88 14.69
CA LEU A 243 -0.70 17.28 14.36
C LEU A 243 -2.13 17.45 13.80
N VAL A 244 -2.57 16.55 12.91
CA VAL A 244 -3.94 16.60 12.36
C VAL A 244 -4.97 16.51 13.48
N ALA A 245 -4.78 15.65 14.48
CA ALA A 245 -5.68 15.57 15.63
C ALA A 245 -5.75 16.89 16.43
N GLU A 246 -4.60 17.55 16.63
CA GLU A 246 -4.54 18.86 17.28
C GLU A 246 -5.24 19.96 16.45
N VAL A 247 -5.04 19.94 15.13
CA VAL A 247 -5.71 20.88 14.21
C VAL A 247 -7.22 20.72 14.26
N CYS A 248 -7.73 19.49 14.23
CA CYS A 248 -9.17 19.21 14.37
C CYS A 248 -9.75 19.81 15.67
N GLN A 249 -9.02 19.65 16.79
CA GLN A 249 -9.46 20.16 18.09
C GLN A 249 -9.43 21.70 18.17
N GLN A 250 -8.41 22.34 17.59
CA GLN A 250 -8.19 23.78 17.74
C GLN A 250 -8.83 24.63 16.63
N ALA A 251 -8.87 24.12 15.40
CA ALA A 251 -9.32 24.87 14.22
C ALA A 251 -10.56 24.28 13.55
N GLY A 252 -10.95 23.05 13.89
CA GLY A 252 -12.11 22.36 13.35
C GLY A 252 -11.76 21.32 12.27
N GLU A 253 -12.67 20.37 12.06
CA GLU A 253 -12.49 19.22 11.14
C GLU A 253 -12.35 19.61 9.67
N SER A 254 -12.75 20.84 9.29
CA SER A 254 -12.59 21.36 7.91
C SER A 254 -11.13 21.58 7.48
N PHE A 255 -10.18 21.49 8.42
CA PHE A 255 -8.74 21.63 8.18
C PHE A 255 -7.98 20.29 8.34
N ALA A 256 -8.66 19.16 8.34
CA ALA A 256 -8.07 17.83 8.52
C ALA A 256 -8.04 17.01 7.23
#